data_6c47f200adde84d6ebf77a0b56c139fd
#
_entry.id   6c47f200adde84d6ebf77a0b56c139fd
#
_cell.length_a   1.000
_cell.length_b   1.000
_cell.length_c   1.000
_cell.angle_alpha   90.00
_cell.angle_beta   90.00
_cell.angle_gamma   90.00
#
_symmetry.space_group_name_H-M   'P 1'
#
loop_
_entity.id
_entity.type
_entity.pdbx_description
1 polymer ?
#
loop_
_entity_poly.entity_id
_entity_poly.type
_entity_poly.pdbx_seq_one_letter_code
_entity_poly.pdbx_strand_id
1 'polypeptide(L)'
;SLQRITGVSIDRNSGEGSTVTVRGFGPDFNLVLLNGRQMPASGLGSCCEAPASRSFDFGNLAAEGVAGVEVYKSGRAALPTGGIGSVINIKTPRPLDRPGFKGSIGVKGVYDTSRFESTPVTPEISGILSNTFGDGTIGILATASYQRRKASQAQFNAGWREGYLGSENNWGSLPLDANDWRGNFARTENRPDPTDIYQVTQNAGYDFTDLDRERINGQLVLQVKPTDTLSLLVDYTYSQNTINARTSSVGVWFNHDQTSSSWTDGPAAGPNFYSEAFAPGKDLAITGALAANRSINRSIGGNLEWDGPGGLRLVLDGHHSTAESKPTSPYGSNIAVGSAIFGVQSQKVDFTTDMPVISVNMYPGSAADNAANIRPAGNAFRNAYMRDEINEVSLKGGYDFDASFIK
;
A
#
# COMPACT_ATOMS: atom_id res chain seq x y z
N SER A 1 13.43 -2.54 -11.48
CA SER A 1 12.15 -2.76 -10.82
C SER A 1 12.24 -3.98 -9.91
N LEU A 2 11.84 -3.85 -8.63
CA LEU A 2 11.84 -4.92 -7.64
C LEU A 2 11.01 -6.14 -8.10
N GLN A 3 9.95 -5.95 -8.88
CA GLN A 3 9.13 -7.03 -9.45
C GLN A 3 9.89 -8.03 -10.33
N ARG A 4 11.08 -7.69 -10.82
CA ARG A 4 11.88 -8.60 -11.66
C ARG A 4 12.73 -9.55 -10.82
N ILE A 5 12.73 -9.39 -9.50
CA ILE A 5 13.50 -10.24 -8.59
C ILE A 5 12.61 -11.43 -8.21
N THR A 6 13.06 -12.65 -8.46
CA THR A 6 12.32 -13.88 -8.14
C THR A 6 11.90 -13.93 -6.68
N GLY A 7 10.63 -14.22 -6.41
CA GLY A 7 10.06 -14.29 -5.06
C GLY A 7 9.81 -12.93 -4.40
N VAL A 8 9.79 -11.85 -5.19
CA VAL A 8 9.40 -10.52 -4.74
C VAL A 8 8.09 -10.14 -5.43
N SER A 9 7.08 -9.82 -4.67
CA SER A 9 5.81 -9.24 -5.14
C SER A 9 5.64 -7.83 -4.59
N ILE A 10 4.92 -7.00 -5.33
CA ILE A 10 4.62 -5.62 -4.93
C ILE A 10 3.13 -5.51 -4.72
N ASP A 11 2.74 -5.11 -3.53
CA ASP A 11 1.37 -4.80 -3.20
C ASP A 11 1.05 -3.39 -3.70
N ARG A 12 -0.10 -3.26 -4.33
CA ARG A 12 -0.52 -2.02 -4.96
C ARG A 12 -1.61 -1.35 -4.14
N ASN A 13 -1.42 -0.08 -3.85
CA ASN A 13 -2.45 0.77 -3.28
C ASN A 13 -2.85 1.82 -4.33
N SER A 14 -4.14 1.90 -4.64
CA SER A 14 -4.69 2.81 -5.66
C SER A 14 -3.95 2.71 -7.02
N GLY A 15 -3.64 1.46 -7.44
CA GLY A 15 -2.97 1.17 -8.71
C GLY A 15 -1.45 1.35 -8.72
N GLU A 16 -0.83 1.81 -7.62
CA GLU A 16 0.61 1.99 -7.52
C GLU A 16 1.24 1.07 -6.48
N GLY A 17 2.47 0.61 -6.79
CA GLY A 17 3.24 -0.20 -5.86
C GLY A 17 3.64 0.62 -4.63
N SER A 18 3.24 0.18 -3.46
CA SER A 18 3.53 0.84 -2.18
C SER A 18 4.39 0.00 -1.28
N THR A 19 4.08 -1.26 -1.09
CA THR A 19 4.79 -2.16 -0.19
C THR A 19 5.28 -3.41 -0.90
N VAL A 20 6.20 -4.15 -0.28
CA VAL A 20 6.87 -5.29 -0.89
C VAL A 20 6.72 -6.52 0.01
N THR A 21 6.24 -7.60 -0.59
CA THR A 21 6.19 -8.94 0.01
C THR A 21 7.30 -9.80 -0.59
N VAL A 22 8.08 -10.48 0.26
CA VAL A 22 9.20 -11.33 -0.18
C VAL A 22 9.02 -12.74 0.32
N ARG A 23 8.98 -13.73 -0.59
CA ARG A 23 8.77 -15.16 -0.27
C ARG A 23 7.52 -15.44 0.56
N GLY A 24 6.42 -14.69 0.34
CA GLY A 24 5.18 -14.81 1.11
C GLY A 24 5.19 -14.08 2.45
N PHE A 25 6.32 -13.54 2.90
CA PHE A 25 6.37 -12.69 4.08
C PHE A 25 5.91 -11.28 3.73
N GLY A 26 4.86 -10.83 4.41
CA GLY A 26 4.27 -9.50 4.21
C GLY A 26 5.24 -8.35 4.50
N PRO A 27 4.86 -7.12 4.17
CA PRO A 27 5.72 -5.93 4.24
C PRO A 27 6.33 -5.68 5.63
N ASP A 28 5.60 -5.96 6.69
CA ASP A 28 6.04 -5.76 8.08
C ASP A 28 7.18 -6.69 8.52
N PHE A 29 7.42 -7.77 7.78
CA PHE A 29 8.49 -8.72 8.04
C PHE A 29 9.78 -8.41 7.27
N ASN A 30 9.77 -7.38 6.42
CA ASN A 30 10.92 -6.96 5.64
C ASN A 30 11.57 -5.72 6.30
N LEU A 31 12.90 -5.69 6.32
CA LEU A 31 13.67 -4.55 6.75
C LEU A 31 14.13 -3.76 5.53
N VAL A 32 13.80 -2.47 5.47
CA VAL A 32 14.24 -1.59 4.38
C VAL A 32 15.36 -0.68 4.88
N LEU A 33 16.45 -0.68 4.14
CA LEU A 33 17.63 0.14 4.39
C LEU A 33 17.84 1.14 3.25
N LEU A 34 18.34 2.31 3.57
CA LEU A 34 18.86 3.29 2.64
C LEU A 34 20.37 3.45 2.89
N ASN A 35 21.18 3.04 1.93
CA ASN A 35 22.66 3.00 2.07
C ASN A 35 23.14 2.20 3.29
N GLY A 36 22.42 1.12 3.65
CA GLY A 36 22.74 0.28 4.81
C GLY A 36 22.17 0.76 6.14
N ARG A 37 21.45 1.89 6.17
CA ARG A 37 20.85 2.52 7.36
C ARG A 37 19.36 2.20 7.43
N GLN A 38 18.84 1.90 8.61
CA GLN A 38 17.42 1.62 8.78
C GLN A 38 16.58 2.87 8.56
N MET A 39 15.51 2.74 7.78
CA MET A 39 14.57 3.82 7.51
C MET A 39 13.36 3.74 8.44
N PRO A 40 12.94 4.88 9.03
CA PRO A 40 11.73 4.93 9.85
C PRO A 40 10.46 4.74 8.99
N ALA A 41 9.42 4.17 9.61
CA ALA A 41 8.13 3.95 8.98
C ALA A 41 7.22 5.16 9.10
N SER A 42 6.45 5.46 8.03
CA SER A 42 5.50 6.59 7.99
C SER A 42 4.09 6.19 7.56
N GLY A 43 3.79 4.89 7.51
CA GLY A 43 2.49 4.38 7.13
C GLY A 43 1.42 4.68 8.17
N LEU A 44 0.38 5.41 7.80
CA LEU A 44 -0.87 5.47 8.56
C LEU A 44 -1.69 4.23 8.17
N GLY A 45 -2.00 3.35 9.13
CA GLY A 45 -2.85 2.19 8.90
C GLY A 45 -4.24 2.54 8.34
N SER A 46 -5.08 1.54 8.12
CA SER A 46 -6.44 1.73 7.60
C SER A 46 -7.32 2.59 8.52
N CYS A 47 -8.49 2.96 8.04
CA CYS A 47 -9.38 3.96 8.62
C CYS A 47 -9.71 3.79 10.12
N CYS A 48 -9.70 2.59 10.67
CA CYS A 48 -10.19 2.33 12.04
C CYS A 48 -9.13 1.74 12.99
N GLU A 49 -7.89 1.55 12.52
CA GLU A 49 -6.80 0.95 13.28
C GLU A 49 -5.75 1.98 13.66
N ALA A 50 -5.08 1.79 14.78
CA ALA A 50 -3.90 2.57 15.12
C ALA A 50 -2.80 2.33 14.08
N PRO A 51 -2.00 3.34 13.72
CA PRO A 51 -0.84 3.14 12.85
C PRO A 51 0.16 2.25 13.59
N ALA A 52 0.24 0.98 13.19
CA ALA A 52 1.08 -0.02 13.84
C ALA A 52 2.00 -0.75 12.85
N SER A 53 2.09 -0.27 11.61
CA SER A 53 2.91 -0.89 10.59
C SER A 53 4.34 -0.35 10.62
N ARG A 54 5.31 -1.26 10.63
CA ARG A 54 6.73 -0.97 10.42
C ARG A 54 7.14 -1.05 8.94
N SER A 55 6.19 -1.26 8.06
CA SER A 55 6.43 -1.38 6.63
C SER A 55 6.89 -0.04 6.05
N PHE A 56 7.86 -0.12 5.15
CA PHE A 56 8.33 1.04 4.39
C PHE A 56 7.48 1.21 3.14
N ASP A 57 6.93 2.39 2.93
CA ASP A 57 6.22 2.73 1.72
C ASP A 57 7.21 3.20 0.64
N PHE A 58 7.46 2.33 -0.35
CA PHE A 58 8.31 2.64 -1.51
C PHE A 58 7.75 3.78 -2.37
N GLY A 59 6.48 4.08 -2.21
CA GLY A 59 5.85 5.26 -2.77
C GLY A 59 6.48 6.57 -2.31
N ASN A 60 7.19 6.58 -1.19
CA ASN A 60 7.88 7.76 -0.67
C ASN A 60 9.23 8.04 -1.33
N LEU A 61 9.79 7.13 -2.15
CA LEU A 61 11.06 7.35 -2.84
C LEU A 61 10.87 7.53 -4.34
N ALA A 62 11.57 8.51 -4.90
CA ALA A 62 11.64 8.68 -6.35
C ALA A 62 12.68 7.72 -6.95
N ALA A 63 12.34 7.12 -8.09
CA ALA A 63 13.23 6.18 -8.78
C ALA A 63 14.53 6.85 -9.25
N GLU A 64 14.50 8.14 -9.52
CA GLU A 64 15.61 8.96 -10.01
C GLU A 64 16.75 9.10 -8.98
N GLY A 65 16.43 8.99 -7.69
CA GLY A 65 17.41 8.98 -6.60
C GLY A 65 17.99 7.60 -6.27
N VAL A 66 17.66 6.55 -7.05
CA VAL A 66 18.07 5.18 -6.78
C VAL A 66 19.12 4.72 -7.79
N ALA A 67 20.33 4.41 -7.31
CA ALA A 67 21.40 3.81 -8.12
C ALA A 67 21.26 2.29 -8.24
N GLY A 68 20.76 1.62 -7.19
CA GLY A 68 20.58 0.18 -7.17
C GLY A 68 19.76 -0.29 -5.97
N VAL A 69 19.31 -1.54 -6.05
CA VAL A 69 18.61 -2.21 -4.95
C VAL A 69 19.18 -3.60 -4.76
N GLU A 70 19.53 -3.92 -3.53
CA GLU A 70 19.99 -5.24 -3.11
C GLU A 70 18.91 -5.90 -2.25
N VAL A 71 18.53 -7.12 -2.56
CA VAL A 71 17.56 -7.90 -1.78
C VAL A 71 18.26 -9.12 -1.19
N TYR A 72 18.42 -9.11 0.11
CA TYR A 72 18.99 -10.20 0.89
C TYR A 72 17.86 -11.10 1.39
N LYS A 73 17.72 -12.27 0.78
CA LYS A 73 16.66 -13.24 1.08
C LYS A 73 17.06 -14.22 2.21
N SER A 74 18.27 -14.15 2.68
CA SER A 74 18.81 -14.92 3.81
C SER A 74 19.57 -14.00 4.75
N GLY A 75 19.60 -14.34 6.03
CA GLY A 75 20.35 -13.60 7.04
C GLY A 75 21.84 -13.54 6.72
N ARG A 76 22.45 -12.39 6.99
CA ARG A 76 23.91 -12.17 6.94
C ARG A 76 24.31 -11.44 8.21
N ALA A 77 25.41 -11.87 8.85
CA ALA A 77 25.89 -11.28 10.10
C ALA A 77 26.23 -9.77 9.97
N ALA A 78 26.55 -9.30 8.77
CA ALA A 78 26.89 -7.91 8.50
C ALA A 78 25.66 -6.98 8.33
N LEU A 79 24.45 -7.54 8.31
CA LEU A 79 23.20 -6.77 8.16
C LEU A 79 22.53 -6.55 9.52
N PRO A 80 21.82 -5.43 9.71
CA PRO A 80 20.98 -5.23 10.89
C PRO A 80 19.92 -6.34 11.03
N THR A 81 19.58 -6.67 12.27
CA THR A 81 18.53 -7.63 12.58
C THR A 81 17.13 -7.02 12.36
N GLY A 82 16.12 -7.86 12.15
CA GLY A 82 14.74 -7.41 12.07
C GLY A 82 14.00 -7.71 10.75
N GLY A 83 14.70 -8.17 9.73
CA GLY A 83 14.09 -8.61 8.46
C GLY A 83 13.97 -10.13 8.38
N ILE A 84 12.95 -10.74 9.00
CA ILE A 84 12.73 -12.19 8.93
C ILE A 84 12.42 -12.63 7.50
N GLY A 85 11.63 -11.84 6.76
CA GLY A 85 11.31 -12.10 5.36
C GLY A 85 12.47 -11.78 4.43
N SER A 86 13.04 -10.60 4.58
CA SER A 86 14.19 -10.13 3.79
C SER A 86 14.77 -8.82 4.34
N VAL A 87 15.97 -8.47 3.86
CA VAL A 87 16.52 -7.12 3.97
C VAL A 87 16.63 -6.53 2.57
N ILE A 88 16.05 -5.36 2.35
CA ILE A 88 16.06 -4.63 1.09
C ILE A 88 16.91 -3.37 1.29
N ASN A 89 18.08 -3.31 0.66
CA ASN A 89 18.97 -2.16 0.74
C ASN A 89 18.90 -1.34 -0.55
N ILE A 90 18.43 -0.10 -0.43
CA ILE A 90 18.36 0.87 -1.51
C ILE A 90 19.65 1.66 -1.52
N LYS A 91 20.36 1.66 -2.64
CA LYS A 91 21.59 2.42 -2.83
C LYS A 91 21.32 3.68 -3.63
N THR A 92 21.83 4.79 -3.13
CA THR A 92 21.80 6.07 -3.82
C THR A 92 23.11 6.31 -4.58
N PRO A 93 23.10 7.15 -5.62
CA PRO A 93 24.32 7.43 -6.38
C PRO A 93 25.32 8.24 -5.54
N ARG A 94 26.62 7.93 -5.74
CA ARG A 94 27.75 8.65 -5.12
C ARG A 94 28.48 9.45 -6.19
N PRO A 95 28.87 10.72 -5.90
CA PRO A 95 29.47 11.58 -6.93
C PRO A 95 30.82 11.12 -7.43
N LEU A 96 31.66 10.50 -6.58
CA LEU A 96 32.99 10.03 -6.99
C LEU A 96 32.96 8.72 -7.79
N ASP A 97 31.83 7.98 -7.83
CA ASP A 97 31.69 6.77 -8.67
C ASP A 97 31.70 7.09 -10.17
N ARG A 98 31.37 8.33 -10.53
CA ARG A 98 31.36 8.83 -11.91
C ARG A 98 31.93 10.24 -11.98
N PRO A 99 33.27 10.39 -12.01
CA PRO A 99 33.94 11.68 -11.98
C PRO A 99 33.56 12.62 -13.14
N GLY A 100 33.77 13.92 -12.89
CA GLY A 100 33.46 15.01 -13.83
C GLY A 100 32.01 15.47 -13.71
N PHE A 101 31.66 16.49 -14.49
CA PHE A 101 30.31 17.02 -14.53
C PHE A 101 29.34 16.03 -15.21
N LYS A 102 28.27 15.72 -14.53
CA LYS A 102 27.15 14.91 -15.02
C LYS A 102 25.85 15.63 -14.67
N GLY A 103 24.97 15.72 -15.64
CA GLY A 103 23.67 16.33 -15.44
C GLY A 103 22.62 15.69 -16.34
N SER A 104 21.40 15.53 -15.81
CA SER A 104 20.23 15.09 -16.55
C SER A 104 19.00 15.76 -16.00
N ILE A 105 18.11 16.21 -16.87
CA ILE A 105 16.79 16.74 -16.52
C ILE A 105 15.77 16.01 -17.37
N GLY A 106 14.74 15.48 -16.72
CA GLY A 106 13.60 14.83 -17.32
C GLY A 106 12.33 15.64 -17.07
N VAL A 107 11.52 15.81 -18.11
CA VAL A 107 10.18 16.39 -18.01
C VAL A 107 9.21 15.47 -18.72
N LYS A 108 8.13 15.09 -18.03
CA LYS A 108 7.04 14.27 -18.57
C LYS A 108 5.70 14.94 -18.30
N GLY A 109 4.78 14.83 -19.27
CA GLY A 109 3.36 15.02 -19.05
C GLY A 109 2.69 13.65 -18.95
N VAL A 110 1.92 13.42 -17.90
CA VAL A 110 1.18 12.17 -17.68
C VAL A 110 -0.30 12.44 -17.86
N TYR A 111 -0.93 11.70 -18.78
CA TYR A 111 -2.36 11.66 -18.97
C TYR A 111 -2.86 10.28 -18.54
N ASP A 112 -3.69 10.22 -17.49
CA ASP A 112 -4.22 8.98 -16.94
C ASP A 112 -5.66 8.79 -17.42
N THR A 113 -5.90 7.74 -18.20
CA THR A 113 -7.21 7.43 -18.79
C THR A 113 -8.18 6.76 -17.82
N SER A 114 -7.74 6.41 -16.61
CA SER A 114 -8.61 5.80 -15.60
C SER A 114 -9.60 6.77 -14.94
N ARG A 115 -9.42 8.07 -15.13
CA ARG A 115 -10.25 9.10 -14.50
C ARG A 115 -11.72 9.04 -14.95
N PHE A 116 -12.64 9.18 -13.98
CA PHE A 116 -14.08 9.30 -14.26
C PHE A 116 -14.45 10.66 -14.86
N GLU A 117 -13.67 11.70 -14.54
CA GLU A 117 -13.81 13.05 -15.09
C GLU A 117 -12.66 13.35 -16.05
N SER A 118 -12.83 14.37 -16.90
CA SER A 118 -11.76 14.84 -17.78
C SER A 118 -10.52 15.23 -16.95
N THR A 119 -9.35 14.76 -17.38
CA THR A 119 -8.12 14.94 -16.61
C THR A 119 -7.18 15.92 -17.28
N PRO A 120 -6.65 16.90 -16.56
CA PRO A 120 -5.51 17.64 -17.06
C PRO A 120 -4.27 16.74 -17.11
N VAL A 121 -3.39 16.99 -18.07
CA VAL A 121 -2.04 16.42 -18.07
C VAL A 121 -1.33 16.86 -16.79
N THR A 122 -0.80 15.89 -16.04
CA THR A 122 -0.06 16.16 -14.79
C THR A 122 1.44 16.11 -15.03
N PRO A 123 2.23 17.01 -14.39
CA PRO A 123 3.67 17.07 -14.63
C PRO A 123 4.44 16.05 -13.79
N GLU A 124 5.50 15.51 -14.38
CA GLU A 124 6.61 14.85 -13.70
C GLU A 124 7.90 15.52 -14.14
N ILE A 125 8.66 16.07 -13.20
CA ILE A 125 9.93 16.76 -13.44
C ILE A 125 10.96 16.11 -12.52
N SER A 126 12.11 15.73 -13.07
CA SER A 126 13.22 15.17 -12.29
C SER A 126 14.55 15.66 -12.82
N GLY A 127 15.53 15.74 -11.93
CA GLY A 127 16.88 16.15 -12.29
C GLY A 127 17.92 15.54 -11.37
N ILE A 128 19.11 15.32 -11.94
CA ILE A 128 20.32 14.95 -11.24
C ILE A 128 21.46 15.82 -11.75
N LEU A 129 22.23 16.37 -10.82
CA LEU A 129 23.46 17.09 -11.08
C LEU A 129 24.56 16.52 -10.19
N SER A 130 25.72 16.22 -10.79
CA SER A 130 26.89 15.77 -10.06
C SER A 130 28.13 16.39 -10.66
N ASN A 131 29.07 16.77 -9.83
CA ASN A 131 30.39 17.23 -10.28
C ASN A 131 31.47 16.81 -9.30
N THR A 132 32.69 16.66 -9.82
CA THR A 132 33.87 16.38 -9.00
C THR A 132 34.92 17.47 -9.21
N PHE A 133 35.67 17.77 -8.15
CA PHE A 133 36.67 18.81 -8.08
C PHE A 133 37.94 18.26 -7.46
N GLY A 134 39.07 18.99 -7.57
CA GLY A 134 40.34 18.63 -6.96
C GLY A 134 40.85 17.26 -7.45
N ASP A 135 40.93 17.09 -8.77
CA ASP A 135 41.36 15.83 -9.40
C ASP A 135 40.57 14.58 -8.93
N GLY A 136 39.28 14.80 -8.62
CA GLY A 136 38.38 13.72 -8.19
C GLY A 136 38.39 13.43 -6.68
N THR A 137 38.97 14.32 -5.89
CA THR A 137 39.01 14.18 -4.41
C THR A 137 37.73 14.69 -3.72
N ILE A 138 36.99 15.59 -4.35
CA ILE A 138 35.75 16.15 -3.81
C ILE A 138 34.63 15.94 -4.83
N GLY A 139 33.51 15.40 -4.39
CA GLY A 139 32.34 15.20 -5.21
C GLY A 139 31.08 15.76 -4.55
N ILE A 140 30.24 16.43 -5.35
CA ILE A 140 28.93 16.93 -4.93
C ILE A 140 27.89 16.37 -5.89
N LEU A 141 26.76 15.90 -5.32
CA LEU A 141 25.63 15.40 -6.09
C LEU A 141 24.33 15.94 -5.49
N ALA A 142 23.43 16.37 -6.38
CA ALA A 142 22.08 16.78 -6.03
C ALA A 142 21.07 16.09 -6.93
N THR A 143 19.99 15.58 -6.36
CA THR A 143 18.80 15.14 -7.10
C THR A 143 17.58 15.88 -6.63
N ALA A 144 16.64 16.11 -7.53
CA ALA A 144 15.33 16.62 -7.19
C ALA A 144 14.27 16.03 -8.11
N SER A 145 13.09 15.76 -7.58
CA SER A 145 11.95 15.36 -8.39
C SER A 145 10.65 15.92 -7.83
N TYR A 146 9.76 16.28 -8.75
CA TYR A 146 8.38 16.66 -8.49
C TYR A 146 7.47 15.81 -9.36
N GLN A 147 6.47 15.20 -8.78
CA GLN A 147 5.49 14.39 -9.49
C GLN A 147 4.10 14.68 -8.95
N ARG A 148 3.16 14.97 -9.84
CA ARG A 148 1.74 14.96 -9.52
C ARG A 148 1.03 13.91 -10.35
N ARG A 149 0.16 13.12 -9.71
CA ARG A 149 -0.65 12.11 -10.37
C ARG A 149 -2.09 12.24 -9.95
N LYS A 150 -2.98 12.16 -10.94
CA LYS A 150 -4.42 12.05 -10.75
C LYS A 150 -4.89 10.78 -11.44
N ALA A 151 -5.57 9.91 -10.71
CA ALA A 151 -6.06 8.64 -11.20
C ALA A 151 -7.43 8.33 -10.58
N SER A 152 -8.21 7.46 -11.19
CA SER A 152 -9.41 6.93 -10.60
C SER A 152 -9.40 5.40 -10.63
N GLN A 153 -10.12 4.79 -9.70
CA GLN A 153 -10.25 3.34 -9.60
C GLN A 153 -11.70 2.99 -9.27
N ALA A 154 -12.27 2.06 -10.03
CA ALA A 154 -13.50 1.37 -9.67
C ALA A 154 -13.14 -0.02 -9.15
N GLN A 155 -13.72 -0.41 -8.03
CA GLN A 155 -13.46 -1.68 -7.37
C GLN A 155 -14.75 -2.29 -6.88
N PHE A 156 -14.90 -3.62 -7.05
CA PHE A 156 -15.90 -4.40 -6.35
C PHE A 156 -15.26 -5.04 -5.11
N ASN A 157 -15.94 -4.95 -3.97
CA ASN A 157 -15.53 -5.56 -2.72
C ASN A 157 -16.64 -6.47 -2.22
N ALA A 158 -16.28 -7.65 -1.71
CA ALA A 158 -17.18 -8.55 -1.00
C ALA A 158 -16.55 -9.03 0.30
N GLY A 159 -17.32 -9.00 1.37
CA GLY A 159 -16.98 -9.68 2.62
C GLY A 159 -17.63 -11.05 2.63
N TRP A 160 -16.93 -12.03 3.16
CA TRP A 160 -17.33 -13.42 3.18
C TRP A 160 -17.52 -13.96 4.59
N ARG A 161 -18.50 -14.86 4.73
CA ARG A 161 -18.57 -15.81 5.83
C ARG A 161 -18.22 -17.16 5.25
N GLU A 162 -17.26 -17.85 5.81
CA GLU A 162 -16.63 -19.02 5.19
C GLU A 162 -16.34 -20.14 6.17
N GLY A 163 -16.05 -21.31 5.62
CA GLY A 163 -15.66 -22.50 6.37
C GLY A 163 -16.83 -23.31 6.92
N TYR A 164 -18.03 -23.17 6.36
CA TYR A 164 -19.22 -23.93 6.78
C TYR A 164 -19.41 -25.17 5.94
N LEU A 165 -19.91 -26.27 6.57
CA LEU A 165 -20.26 -27.49 5.83
C LEU A 165 -21.61 -27.34 5.13
N GLY A 166 -21.75 -27.94 3.94
CA GLY A 166 -23.02 -27.97 3.19
C GLY A 166 -24.19 -28.64 3.93
N SER A 167 -23.90 -29.48 4.94
CA SER A 167 -24.88 -30.02 5.89
C SER A 167 -25.42 -28.98 6.87
N GLU A 168 -24.76 -27.82 7.02
CA GLU A 168 -25.12 -26.77 7.94
C GLU A 168 -25.93 -25.66 7.26
N ASN A 169 -26.74 -24.97 8.04
CA ASN A 169 -27.43 -23.75 7.62
C ASN A 169 -27.00 -22.61 8.53
N ASN A 170 -25.73 -22.27 8.49
CA ASN A 170 -25.18 -21.20 9.35
C ASN A 170 -25.78 -19.84 8.98
N TRP A 171 -26.25 -19.13 9.97
CA TRP A 171 -26.91 -17.82 9.82
C TRP A 171 -28.20 -17.83 8.98
N GLY A 172 -28.74 -19.01 8.61
CA GLY A 172 -29.85 -19.13 7.63
C GLY A 172 -29.39 -18.95 6.18
N SER A 173 -28.08 -18.99 5.94
CA SER A 173 -27.50 -18.67 4.63
C SER A 173 -27.71 -19.75 3.55
N LEU A 174 -28.00 -20.98 3.97
CA LEU A 174 -28.18 -22.14 3.09
C LEU A 174 -29.42 -22.94 3.53
N PRO A 175 -30.64 -22.43 3.33
CA PRO A 175 -31.87 -23.08 3.79
C PRO A 175 -32.06 -24.45 3.17
N LEU A 176 -32.57 -25.41 3.96
CA LEU A 176 -32.81 -26.78 3.53
C LEU A 176 -34.06 -26.95 2.70
N ASP A 177 -35.09 -26.13 2.99
CA ASP A 177 -36.40 -26.23 2.34
C ASP A 177 -36.75 -24.99 1.53
N ALA A 178 -37.47 -25.20 0.43
CA ALA A 178 -37.97 -24.12 -0.43
C ALA A 178 -39.03 -23.23 0.24
N ASN A 179 -39.65 -23.74 1.33
CA ASN A 179 -40.64 -23.01 2.11
C ASN A 179 -40.12 -22.86 3.54
N ASP A 180 -39.80 -21.64 3.91
CA ASP A 180 -39.65 -21.35 5.33
C ASP A 180 -41.04 -21.32 6.03
N TRP A 181 -41.07 -21.24 7.34
CA TRP A 181 -42.28 -21.15 8.14
C TRP A 181 -43.16 -19.92 7.85
N ARG A 182 -42.63 -18.97 7.09
CA ARG A 182 -43.34 -17.73 6.66
C ARG A 182 -43.98 -17.87 5.30
N GLY A 183 -43.82 -19.03 4.63
CA GLY A 183 -44.32 -19.27 3.28
C GLY A 183 -43.55 -18.57 2.18
N ASN A 184 -42.30 -18.18 2.45
CA ASN A 184 -41.44 -17.51 1.50
C ASN A 184 -40.55 -18.49 0.75
N PHE A 185 -40.27 -18.18 -0.49
CA PHE A 185 -39.55 -19.04 -1.42
C PHE A 185 -38.05 -18.88 -1.29
N ALA A 186 -37.45 -19.37 -0.21
CA ALA A 186 -36.03 -19.63 -0.20
C ALA A 186 -35.72 -20.74 -1.18
N ARG A 187 -34.91 -20.47 -2.19
CA ARG A 187 -34.53 -21.45 -3.21
C ARG A 187 -33.02 -21.54 -3.29
N THR A 188 -32.49 -22.75 -3.09
CA THR A 188 -31.09 -23.07 -3.26
C THR A 188 -30.94 -23.98 -4.47
N GLU A 189 -30.30 -23.49 -5.52
CA GLU A 189 -29.97 -24.24 -6.73
C GLU A 189 -28.54 -24.76 -6.60
N ASN A 190 -28.33 -26.02 -7.02
CA ASN A 190 -27.04 -26.69 -6.95
C ASN A 190 -26.41 -26.57 -5.55
N ARG A 191 -27.18 -27.01 -4.55
CA ARG A 191 -26.75 -26.93 -3.15
C ARG A 191 -25.43 -27.68 -2.95
N PRO A 192 -24.44 -27.12 -2.19
CA PRO A 192 -23.24 -27.83 -1.81
C PRO A 192 -23.56 -29.17 -1.12
N ASP A 193 -22.81 -30.22 -1.45
CA ASP A 193 -22.97 -31.54 -0.82
C ASP A 193 -22.70 -31.44 0.71
N PRO A 194 -23.26 -32.33 1.53
CA PRO A 194 -23.15 -32.25 3.00
C PRO A 194 -21.72 -32.15 3.53
N THR A 195 -20.75 -32.66 2.80
CA THR A 195 -19.32 -32.66 3.18
C THR A 195 -18.52 -31.52 2.53
N ASP A 196 -19.11 -30.79 1.60
CA ASP A 196 -18.47 -29.69 0.94
C ASP A 196 -18.37 -28.47 1.88
N ILE A 197 -17.34 -27.67 1.69
CA ILE A 197 -17.17 -26.42 2.41
C ILE A 197 -17.75 -25.30 1.55
N TYR A 198 -18.61 -24.45 2.12
CA TYR A 198 -19.16 -23.31 1.41
C TYR A 198 -18.79 -21.98 2.09
N GLN A 199 -18.81 -20.93 1.28
CA GLN A 199 -18.71 -19.53 1.70
C GLN A 199 -19.91 -18.74 1.19
N VAL A 200 -20.40 -17.80 1.97
CA VAL A 200 -21.54 -16.95 1.62
C VAL A 200 -21.15 -15.48 1.75
N THR A 201 -21.65 -14.64 0.85
CA THR A 201 -21.39 -13.20 0.94
C THR A 201 -22.12 -12.58 2.13
N GLN A 202 -21.37 -11.82 2.94
CA GLN A 202 -21.90 -11.03 4.05
C GLN A 202 -22.28 -9.63 3.61
N ASN A 203 -21.45 -9.04 2.77
CA ASN A 203 -21.67 -7.74 2.15
C ASN A 203 -21.02 -7.71 0.77
N ALA A 204 -21.48 -6.80 -0.07
CA ALA A 204 -20.90 -6.52 -1.36
C ALA A 204 -21.06 -5.04 -1.69
N GLY A 205 -20.12 -4.46 -2.42
CA GLY A 205 -20.18 -3.05 -2.75
C GLY A 205 -19.25 -2.66 -3.89
N TYR A 206 -19.53 -1.49 -4.45
CA TYR A 206 -18.63 -0.81 -5.39
C TYR A 206 -18.04 0.41 -4.73
N ASP A 207 -16.73 0.57 -4.89
CA ASP A 207 -15.97 1.74 -4.50
C ASP A 207 -15.45 2.45 -5.75
N PHE A 208 -15.70 3.75 -5.81
CA PHE A 208 -15.19 4.65 -6.84
C PHE A 208 -14.26 5.65 -6.18
N THR A 209 -12.97 5.49 -6.39
CA THR A 209 -11.94 6.30 -5.74
C THR A 209 -11.26 7.22 -6.74
N ASP A 210 -11.25 8.52 -6.45
CA ASP A 210 -10.43 9.53 -7.10
C ASP A 210 -9.20 9.84 -6.25
N LEU A 211 -8.02 9.72 -6.85
CA LEU A 211 -6.73 9.97 -6.23
C LEU A 211 -6.10 11.23 -6.80
N ASP A 212 -5.67 12.15 -5.96
CA ASP A 212 -4.73 13.24 -6.26
C ASP A 212 -3.51 13.08 -5.35
N ARG A 213 -2.36 12.77 -5.94
CA ARG A 213 -1.11 12.55 -5.23
C ARG A 213 -0.02 13.48 -5.73
N GLU A 214 0.70 14.08 -4.78
CA GLU A 214 1.87 14.91 -5.02
C GLU A 214 3.08 14.34 -4.32
N ARG A 215 4.20 14.22 -5.02
CA ARG A 215 5.49 13.80 -4.48
C ARG A 215 6.55 14.84 -4.73
N ILE A 216 7.37 15.09 -3.70
CA ILE A 216 8.56 15.92 -3.77
C ILE A 216 9.70 15.12 -3.16
N ASN A 217 10.78 14.90 -3.90
CA ASN A 217 11.96 14.21 -3.40
C ASN A 217 13.20 15.02 -3.72
N GLY A 218 14.18 14.93 -2.85
CA GLY A 218 15.47 15.56 -3.02
C GLY A 218 16.57 14.81 -2.28
N GLN A 219 17.77 14.86 -2.81
CA GLN A 219 18.95 14.32 -2.19
C GLN A 219 20.13 15.24 -2.43
N LEU A 220 20.97 15.42 -1.41
CA LEU A 220 22.26 16.09 -1.48
C LEU A 220 23.33 15.12 -0.95
N VAL A 221 24.43 15.00 -1.66
CA VAL A 221 25.58 14.17 -1.26
C VAL A 221 26.86 14.97 -1.44
N LEU A 222 27.65 15.03 -0.38
CA LEU A 222 29.03 15.50 -0.39
C LEU A 222 29.92 14.31 -0.09
N GLN A 223 30.88 14.03 -0.97
CA GLN A 223 31.89 13.00 -0.78
C GLN A 223 33.28 13.61 -0.92
N VAL A 224 34.15 13.28 0.02
CA VAL A 224 35.54 13.78 0.04
C VAL A 224 36.47 12.57 0.25
N LYS A 225 37.47 12.46 -0.61
CA LYS A 225 38.51 11.44 -0.56
C LYS A 225 39.89 12.11 -0.37
N PRO A 226 40.24 12.49 0.86
CA PRO A 226 41.49 13.26 1.11
C PRO A 226 42.75 12.47 0.80
N THR A 227 42.70 11.15 0.91
CA THR A 227 43.77 10.20 0.57
C THR A 227 43.14 9.00 -0.15
N ASP A 228 43.98 8.17 -0.76
CA ASP A 228 43.51 6.94 -1.44
C ASP A 228 42.88 5.95 -0.45
N THR A 229 43.21 6.05 0.83
CA THR A 229 42.77 5.14 1.87
C THR A 229 41.61 5.68 2.73
N LEU A 230 41.23 6.97 2.59
CA LEU A 230 40.21 7.60 3.42
C LEU A 230 39.10 8.21 2.55
N SER A 231 37.87 7.81 2.76
CA SER A 231 36.67 8.39 2.14
C SER A 231 35.68 8.83 3.19
N LEU A 232 35.18 10.06 3.02
CA LEU A 232 34.16 10.68 3.87
C LEU A 232 32.94 10.99 3.00
N LEU A 233 31.74 10.69 3.48
CA LEU A 233 30.51 11.00 2.80
C LEU A 233 29.51 11.57 3.80
N VAL A 234 28.85 12.66 3.42
CA VAL A 234 27.69 13.21 4.13
C VAL A 234 26.53 13.29 3.14
N ASP A 235 25.39 12.80 3.54
CA ASP A 235 24.20 12.80 2.69
C ASP A 235 22.96 13.31 3.44
N TYR A 236 22.09 13.97 2.70
CA TYR A 236 20.76 14.37 3.15
C TYR A 236 19.74 13.91 2.14
N THR A 237 18.69 13.22 2.61
CA THR A 237 17.58 12.77 1.81
C THR A 237 16.29 13.36 2.35
N TYR A 238 15.48 13.91 1.46
CA TYR A 238 14.14 14.42 1.72
C TYR A 238 13.12 13.74 0.82
N SER A 239 12.01 13.32 1.38
CA SER A 239 10.87 12.79 0.63
C SER A 239 9.56 13.28 1.24
N GLN A 240 8.66 13.77 0.40
CA GLN A 240 7.30 14.14 0.77
C GLN A 240 6.32 13.44 -0.18
N ASN A 241 5.28 12.84 0.38
CA ASN A 241 4.17 12.25 -0.34
C ASN A 241 2.87 12.78 0.25
N THR A 242 2.09 13.52 -0.54
CA THR A 242 0.78 14.03 -0.16
C THR A 242 -0.28 13.29 -0.94
N ILE A 243 -1.22 12.68 -0.24
CA ILE A 243 -2.31 11.88 -0.81
C ILE A 243 -3.64 12.49 -0.40
N ASN A 244 -4.47 12.77 -1.41
CA ASN A 244 -5.88 13.11 -1.25
C ASN A 244 -6.69 12.12 -2.09
N ALA A 245 -7.39 11.20 -1.42
CA ALA A 245 -8.24 10.22 -2.05
C ALA A 245 -9.68 10.43 -1.61
N ARG A 246 -10.60 10.55 -2.57
CA ARG A 246 -12.03 10.63 -2.34
C ARG A 246 -12.67 9.36 -2.83
N THR A 247 -13.42 8.67 -1.97
CA THR A 247 -14.10 7.43 -2.32
C THR A 247 -15.60 7.64 -2.15
N SER A 248 -16.35 7.25 -3.17
CA SER A 248 -17.81 7.12 -3.10
C SER A 248 -18.14 5.63 -3.20
N SER A 249 -18.91 5.12 -2.24
CA SER A 249 -19.24 3.71 -2.16
C SER A 249 -20.75 3.51 -2.15
N VAL A 250 -21.20 2.42 -2.77
CA VAL A 250 -22.54 1.89 -2.63
C VAL A 250 -22.43 0.42 -2.26
N GLY A 251 -23.19 -0.03 -1.27
CA GLY A 251 -23.05 -1.40 -0.78
C GLY A 251 -24.35 -1.97 -0.22
N VAL A 252 -24.39 -3.30 -0.23
CA VAL A 252 -25.48 -4.13 0.30
C VAL A 252 -24.94 -5.03 1.40
N TRP A 253 -25.79 -5.32 2.39
CA TRP A 253 -25.48 -6.19 3.51
C TRP A 253 -26.53 -7.28 3.63
N PHE A 254 -26.10 -8.53 3.74
CA PHE A 254 -26.98 -9.69 3.87
C PHE A 254 -27.23 -10.04 5.33
N ASN A 255 -28.51 -10.27 5.67
CA ASN A 255 -28.96 -10.71 6.98
C ASN A 255 -29.13 -12.23 7.04
N HIS A 256 -29.19 -12.90 5.86
CA HIS A 256 -29.40 -14.33 5.69
C HIS A 256 -30.74 -14.84 6.25
N ASP A 257 -31.83 -14.10 5.97
CA ASP A 257 -33.16 -14.48 6.41
C ASP A 257 -33.97 -15.18 5.29
N GLN A 258 -34.34 -14.45 4.22
CA GLN A 258 -35.10 -14.99 3.08
C GLN A 258 -34.22 -15.02 1.85
N THR A 259 -33.46 -16.11 1.69
CA THR A 259 -32.43 -16.18 0.68
C THR A 259 -32.82 -17.06 -0.51
N SER A 260 -32.29 -16.71 -1.69
CA SER A 260 -32.19 -17.58 -2.87
C SER A 260 -30.77 -17.55 -3.38
N SER A 261 -30.26 -18.70 -3.79
CA SER A 261 -28.85 -18.82 -4.17
C SER A 261 -28.63 -19.93 -5.18
N SER A 262 -27.52 -19.87 -5.90
CA SER A 262 -27.01 -20.93 -6.75
C SER A 262 -25.51 -21.06 -6.52
N TRP A 263 -24.99 -22.28 -6.55
CA TRP A 263 -23.64 -22.59 -6.10
C TRP A 263 -22.80 -23.25 -7.18
N THR A 264 -21.48 -23.12 -7.07
CA THR A 264 -20.51 -23.86 -7.89
C THR A 264 -20.40 -25.31 -7.42
N ASP A 265 -20.01 -26.20 -8.32
CA ASP A 265 -19.69 -27.60 -7.97
C ASP A 265 -18.33 -27.69 -7.27
N GLY A 266 -18.14 -28.80 -6.54
CA GLY A 266 -16.87 -29.21 -5.96
C GLY A 266 -16.76 -29.01 -4.45
N PRO A 267 -15.67 -29.49 -3.84
CA PRO A 267 -15.52 -29.58 -2.38
C PRO A 267 -15.38 -28.23 -1.68
N ALA A 268 -15.21 -27.15 -2.43
CA ALA A 268 -15.23 -25.76 -1.96
C ALA A 268 -16.18 -24.96 -2.86
N ALA A 269 -17.40 -24.70 -2.37
CA ALA A 269 -18.46 -24.06 -3.12
C ALA A 269 -18.57 -22.57 -2.83
N GLY A 270 -18.62 -21.77 -3.90
CA GLY A 270 -18.95 -20.36 -3.86
C GLY A 270 -20.30 -20.09 -4.54
N PRO A 271 -20.97 -18.96 -4.22
CA PRO A 271 -22.23 -18.65 -4.88
C PRO A 271 -22.00 -18.16 -6.32
N ASN A 272 -22.78 -18.70 -7.27
CA ASN A 272 -22.94 -18.11 -8.60
C ASN A 272 -23.79 -16.82 -8.49
N PHE A 273 -24.84 -16.89 -7.68
CA PHE A 273 -25.54 -15.70 -7.19
C PHE A 273 -26.02 -15.92 -5.74
N TYR A 274 -26.20 -14.82 -5.06
CA TYR A 274 -26.82 -14.78 -3.72
C TYR A 274 -27.81 -13.64 -3.66
N SER A 275 -29.07 -13.92 -3.29
CA SER A 275 -30.11 -12.91 -3.15
C SER A 275 -30.88 -13.05 -1.86
N GLU A 276 -31.46 -11.96 -1.40
CA GLU A 276 -32.27 -11.90 -0.17
C GLU A 276 -33.42 -10.93 -0.36
N ALA A 277 -34.58 -11.31 0.14
CA ALA A 277 -35.76 -10.46 0.23
C ALA A 277 -36.00 -10.00 1.66
N PHE A 278 -36.53 -8.80 1.83
CA PHE A 278 -36.66 -8.14 3.14
C PHE A 278 -38.08 -7.63 3.38
N ALA A 279 -38.46 -7.61 4.66
CA ALA A 279 -39.56 -6.77 5.13
C ALA A 279 -39.18 -5.27 5.01
N PRO A 280 -40.16 -4.34 5.00
CA PRO A 280 -39.86 -2.91 5.02
C PRO A 280 -38.93 -2.52 6.18
N GLY A 281 -37.94 -1.68 5.89
CA GLY A 281 -36.93 -1.21 6.88
C GLY A 281 -35.48 -1.53 6.54
N LYS A 282 -35.23 -2.36 5.53
CA LYS A 282 -33.87 -2.60 5.04
C LYS A 282 -33.36 -1.40 4.26
N ASP A 283 -32.08 -1.16 4.35
CA ASP A 283 -31.38 -0.03 3.75
C ASP A 283 -30.36 -0.43 2.70
N LEU A 284 -30.12 0.50 1.77
CA LEU A 284 -28.99 0.52 0.86
C LEU A 284 -27.94 1.47 1.45
N ALA A 285 -26.74 1.00 1.67
CA ALA A 285 -25.65 1.81 2.21
C ALA A 285 -24.97 2.66 1.13
N ILE A 286 -24.78 3.95 1.39
CA ILE A 286 -23.99 4.86 0.59
C ILE A 286 -22.97 5.53 1.50
N THR A 287 -21.71 5.56 1.09
CA THR A 287 -20.64 6.16 1.89
C THR A 287 -19.80 7.09 1.05
N GLY A 288 -19.52 8.27 1.58
CA GLY A 288 -18.49 9.17 1.10
C GLY A 288 -17.27 9.13 2.03
N ALA A 289 -16.08 8.92 1.51
CA ALA A 289 -14.87 8.92 2.31
C ALA A 289 -13.79 9.85 1.74
N LEU A 290 -12.95 10.38 2.64
CA LEU A 290 -11.79 11.20 2.30
C LEU A 290 -10.59 10.71 3.10
N ALA A 291 -9.50 10.35 2.41
CA ALA A 291 -8.20 10.17 3.00
C ALA A 291 -7.30 11.34 2.56
N ALA A 292 -6.80 12.12 3.51
CA ALA A 292 -6.05 13.35 3.26
C ALA A 292 -4.83 13.44 4.17
N ASN A 293 -3.68 12.96 3.69
CA ASN A 293 -2.48 12.78 4.47
C ASN A 293 -1.24 13.27 3.75
N ARG A 294 -0.26 13.75 4.53
CA ARG A 294 1.09 14.06 4.07
C ARG A 294 2.11 13.29 4.91
N SER A 295 2.91 12.50 4.23
CA SER A 295 4.07 11.82 4.82
C SER A 295 5.34 12.54 4.41
N ILE A 296 6.23 12.79 5.38
CA ILE A 296 7.53 13.44 5.16
C ILE A 296 8.60 12.57 5.80
N ASN A 297 9.59 12.16 5.01
CA ASN A 297 10.77 11.45 5.48
C ASN A 297 12.00 12.33 5.30
N ARG A 298 12.85 12.39 6.31
CA ARG A 298 14.13 13.10 6.30
C ARG A 298 15.19 12.20 6.87
N SER A 299 16.36 12.19 6.24
CA SER A 299 17.53 11.46 6.73
C SER A 299 18.76 12.30 6.47
N ILE A 300 19.55 12.53 7.51
CA ILE A 300 20.91 13.05 7.41
C ILE A 300 21.87 12.02 7.94
N GLY A 301 22.93 11.73 7.20
CA GLY A 301 23.91 10.74 7.63
C GLY A 301 25.32 11.06 7.21
N GLY A 302 26.26 10.41 7.89
CA GLY A 302 27.68 10.48 7.62
C GLY A 302 28.28 9.07 7.57
N ASN A 303 29.19 8.87 6.65
CA ASN A 303 29.93 7.62 6.44
C ASN A 303 31.42 7.94 6.33
N LEU A 304 32.24 7.20 7.06
CA LEU A 304 33.71 7.26 6.98
C LEU A 304 34.21 5.84 6.66
N GLU A 305 34.92 5.69 5.57
CA GLU A 305 35.56 4.45 5.16
C GLU A 305 37.08 4.65 5.20
N TRP A 306 37.81 3.77 5.90
CA TRP A 306 39.24 3.80 5.99
C TRP A 306 39.85 2.43 5.72
N ASP A 307 40.71 2.39 4.69
CA ASP A 307 41.51 1.23 4.33
C ASP A 307 42.90 1.39 4.99
N GLY A 308 43.08 0.71 6.12
CA GLY A 308 44.29 0.75 6.91
C GLY A 308 45.39 -0.17 6.40
N PRO A 309 46.58 -0.13 7.02
CA PRO A 309 47.71 -1.01 6.63
C PRO A 309 47.39 -2.47 6.94
N GLY A 310 47.97 -3.37 6.16
CA GLY A 310 47.89 -4.81 6.39
C GLY A 310 46.52 -5.46 6.08
N GLY A 311 45.68 -4.80 5.28
CA GLY A 311 44.38 -5.35 4.91
C GLY A 311 43.26 -5.03 5.91
N LEU A 312 43.50 -4.12 6.87
CA LEU A 312 42.49 -3.62 7.81
C LEU A 312 41.53 -2.67 7.08
N ARG A 313 40.25 -2.89 7.20
CA ARG A 313 39.19 -1.99 6.73
C ARG A 313 38.25 -1.61 7.87
N LEU A 314 37.99 -0.33 8.04
CA LEU A 314 37.07 0.21 9.03
C LEU A 314 36.01 1.09 8.35
N VAL A 315 34.76 0.94 8.75
CA VAL A 315 33.64 1.77 8.30
C VAL A 315 32.87 2.25 9.51
N LEU A 316 32.89 3.56 9.73
CA LEU A 316 32.04 4.24 10.72
C LEU A 316 30.88 4.90 9.99
N ASP A 317 29.67 4.58 10.36
CA ASP A 317 28.45 5.15 9.78
C ASP A 317 27.52 5.63 10.88
N GLY A 318 26.85 6.75 10.67
CA GLY A 318 25.84 7.25 11.59
C GLY A 318 24.79 8.08 10.88
N HIS A 319 23.55 8.03 11.38
CA HIS A 319 22.47 8.82 10.81
C HIS A 319 21.41 9.22 11.85
N HIS A 320 20.73 10.31 11.52
CA HIS A 320 19.46 10.73 12.13
C HIS A 320 18.39 10.75 11.06
N SER A 321 17.34 9.95 11.25
CA SER A 321 16.24 9.81 10.28
C SER A 321 14.90 9.98 10.99
N THR A 322 13.99 10.71 10.35
CA THR A 322 12.63 10.93 10.84
C THR A 322 11.62 10.64 9.76
N ALA A 323 10.50 10.04 10.14
CA ALA A 323 9.32 9.89 9.32
C ALA A 323 8.12 10.48 10.06
N GLU A 324 7.38 11.36 9.41
CA GLU A 324 6.22 12.04 9.97
C GLU A 324 5.05 11.88 9.01
N SER A 325 3.88 11.52 9.53
CA SER A 325 2.64 11.50 8.77
C SER A 325 1.57 12.28 9.52
N LYS A 326 0.88 13.18 8.81
CA LYS A 326 -0.13 14.07 9.38
C LYS A 326 -1.25 14.39 8.39
N PRO A 327 -2.44 14.76 8.88
CA PRO A 327 -3.56 15.15 8.03
C PRO A 327 -3.25 16.44 7.26
N THR A 328 -3.82 16.54 6.06
CA THR A 328 -3.85 17.75 5.24
C THR A 328 -5.23 18.39 5.16
N SER A 329 -6.25 17.69 5.68
CA SER A 329 -7.62 18.18 5.80
C SER A 329 -7.91 18.70 7.23
N PRO A 330 -8.68 19.78 7.39
CA PRO A 330 -9.13 20.25 8.70
C PRO A 330 -10.06 19.28 9.40
N TYR A 331 -10.64 18.32 8.68
CA TYR A 331 -11.56 17.32 9.20
C TYR A 331 -10.85 16.04 9.69
N GLY A 332 -9.55 15.90 9.47
CA GLY A 332 -8.76 14.75 9.90
C GLY A 332 -8.07 14.01 8.75
N SER A 333 -7.41 12.92 9.11
CA SER A 333 -6.62 12.10 8.18
C SER A 333 -7.48 11.14 7.35
N ASN A 334 -8.54 10.58 7.96
CA ASN A 334 -9.50 9.70 7.32
C ASN A 334 -10.90 10.03 7.82
N ILE A 335 -11.81 10.24 6.91
CA ILE A 335 -13.20 10.63 7.19
C ILE A 335 -14.07 9.70 6.37
N ALA A 336 -15.10 9.14 6.98
CA ALA A 336 -16.17 8.43 6.31
C ALA A 336 -17.51 8.95 6.80
N VAL A 337 -18.37 9.31 5.87
CA VAL A 337 -19.75 9.74 6.15
C VAL A 337 -20.66 8.71 5.48
N GLY A 338 -21.30 7.89 6.31
CA GLY A 338 -22.26 6.88 5.89
C GLY A 338 -23.66 7.47 5.80
N SER A 339 -24.39 7.04 4.79
CA SER A 339 -25.80 7.32 4.59
C SER A 339 -26.54 6.03 4.23
N ALA A 340 -27.82 5.99 4.53
CA ALA A 340 -28.70 4.87 4.20
C ALA A 340 -29.91 5.36 3.43
N ILE A 341 -30.34 4.58 2.44
CA ILE A 341 -31.63 4.76 1.75
C ILE A 341 -32.50 3.59 2.14
N PHE A 342 -33.53 3.83 2.93
CA PHE A 342 -34.44 2.79 3.40
C PHE A 342 -35.47 2.41 2.36
N GLY A 343 -35.90 1.15 2.42
CA GLY A 343 -36.96 0.63 1.55
C GLY A 343 -36.47 -0.40 0.53
N VAL A 344 -35.33 -1.05 0.79
CA VAL A 344 -34.88 -2.19 -0.02
C VAL A 344 -35.86 -3.35 0.16
N GLN A 345 -36.46 -3.81 -0.94
CA GLN A 345 -37.35 -4.97 -0.99
C GLN A 345 -36.56 -6.26 -1.22
N SER A 346 -35.59 -6.23 -2.12
CA SER A 346 -34.69 -7.35 -2.37
C SER A 346 -33.36 -6.87 -2.92
N GLN A 347 -32.35 -7.67 -2.70
CA GLN A 347 -31.02 -7.46 -3.25
C GLN A 347 -30.45 -8.78 -3.76
N LYS A 348 -29.60 -8.70 -4.77
CA LYS A 348 -28.91 -9.85 -5.39
C LYS A 348 -27.47 -9.43 -5.73
N VAL A 349 -26.53 -10.32 -5.50
CA VAL A 349 -25.20 -10.24 -6.10
C VAL A 349 -25.01 -11.42 -7.03
N ASP A 350 -24.64 -11.15 -8.28
CA ASP A 350 -24.35 -12.13 -9.31
C ASP A 350 -22.84 -12.17 -9.56
N PHE A 351 -22.24 -13.32 -9.37
CA PHE A 351 -20.79 -13.53 -9.46
C PHE A 351 -20.38 -14.20 -10.80
N THR A 352 -21.32 -14.42 -11.70
CA THR A 352 -21.06 -15.13 -12.97
C THR A 352 -20.42 -14.26 -14.06
N THR A 353 -20.31 -12.95 -13.81
CA THR A 353 -19.70 -11.97 -14.72
C THR A 353 -18.31 -11.57 -14.25
N ASP A 354 -17.47 -11.06 -15.17
CA ASP A 354 -16.10 -10.59 -14.85
C ASP A 354 -16.06 -9.59 -13.69
N MET A 355 -17.05 -8.69 -13.64
CA MET A 355 -17.29 -7.80 -12.50
C MET A 355 -18.66 -8.20 -11.91
N PRO A 356 -18.69 -8.67 -10.65
CA PRO A 356 -19.97 -9.05 -10.04
C PRO A 356 -21.00 -7.92 -10.07
N VAL A 357 -22.27 -8.28 -10.30
CA VAL A 357 -23.36 -7.31 -10.45
C VAL A 357 -24.25 -7.30 -9.22
N ILE A 358 -24.39 -6.12 -8.60
CA ILE A 358 -25.33 -5.90 -7.51
C ILE A 358 -26.64 -5.35 -8.10
N SER A 359 -27.77 -6.02 -7.81
CA SER A 359 -29.12 -5.58 -8.15
C SER A 359 -29.91 -5.32 -6.89
N VAL A 360 -30.58 -4.19 -6.83
CA VAL A 360 -31.42 -3.78 -5.68
C VAL A 360 -32.80 -3.39 -6.19
N ASN A 361 -33.85 -3.99 -5.62
CA ASN A 361 -35.23 -3.56 -5.83
C ASN A 361 -35.72 -2.82 -4.61
N MET A 362 -36.38 -1.71 -4.84
CA MET A 362 -36.96 -0.87 -3.78
C MET A 362 -38.47 -1.07 -3.68
N TYR A 363 -39.01 -0.95 -2.48
CA TYR A 363 -40.46 -0.87 -2.30
C TYR A 363 -41.04 0.34 -3.04
N PRO A 364 -42.29 0.25 -3.53
CA PRO A 364 -42.98 1.38 -4.15
C PRO A 364 -42.96 2.61 -3.23
N GLY A 365 -42.56 3.76 -3.76
CA GLY A 365 -42.39 5.01 -3.01
C GLY A 365 -41.05 5.21 -2.32
N SER A 366 -40.17 4.20 -2.34
CA SER A 366 -38.80 4.26 -1.77
C SER A 366 -37.78 4.35 -2.91
N ALA A 367 -37.76 5.44 -3.66
CA ALA A 367 -36.82 5.61 -4.76
C ALA A 367 -35.39 5.88 -4.24
N ALA A 368 -34.42 5.14 -4.77
CA ALA A 368 -33.01 5.26 -4.37
C ALA A 368 -32.37 6.58 -4.82
N ASP A 369 -32.93 7.22 -5.84
CA ASP A 369 -32.49 8.52 -6.37
C ASP A 369 -33.13 9.72 -5.69
N ASN A 370 -34.06 9.51 -4.77
CA ASN A 370 -34.70 10.59 -4.04
C ASN A 370 -33.86 10.98 -2.80
N ALA A 371 -33.24 12.14 -2.88
CA ALA A 371 -32.41 12.67 -1.78
C ALA A 371 -33.16 12.81 -0.43
N ALA A 372 -34.48 12.96 -0.45
CA ALA A 372 -35.30 13.02 0.77
C ALA A 372 -35.34 11.70 1.55
N ASN A 373 -35.02 10.58 0.92
CA ASN A 373 -34.96 9.26 1.52
C ASN A 373 -33.59 8.96 2.16
N ILE A 374 -32.58 9.81 1.94
CA ILE A 374 -31.24 9.61 2.49
C ILE A 374 -31.24 9.98 3.97
N ARG A 375 -30.77 9.06 4.80
CA ARG A 375 -30.62 9.23 6.25
C ARG A 375 -29.17 9.05 6.65
N PRO A 376 -28.63 9.81 7.63
CA PRO A 376 -27.33 9.55 8.20
C PRO A 376 -27.30 8.14 8.83
N ALA A 377 -26.25 7.36 8.54
CA ALA A 377 -26.16 5.97 8.96
C ALA A 377 -24.81 5.60 9.56
N GLY A 378 -24.09 6.46 10.10
CA GLY A 378 -22.80 6.18 10.73
C GLY A 378 -21.68 6.97 10.09
N ASN A 379 -20.83 7.51 10.96
CA ASN A 379 -19.72 8.33 10.55
C ASN A 379 -18.48 7.91 11.31
N ALA A 380 -17.34 7.92 10.63
CA ALA A 380 -16.05 7.69 11.25
C ALA A 380 -15.13 8.87 10.92
N PHE A 381 -14.53 9.45 11.96
CA PHE A 381 -13.58 10.54 11.83
C PHE A 381 -12.31 10.13 12.57
N ARG A 382 -11.20 10.16 11.85
CA ARG A 382 -9.90 9.88 12.42
C ARG A 382 -8.95 11.03 12.11
N ASN A 383 -8.31 11.54 13.17
CA ASN A 383 -7.23 12.50 13.07
C ASN A 383 -5.98 11.87 13.64
N ALA A 384 -5.19 11.22 12.76
CA ALA A 384 -4.00 10.50 13.14
C ALA A 384 -2.75 11.29 12.79
N TYR A 385 -1.85 11.38 13.76
CA TYR A 385 -0.50 11.87 13.62
C TYR A 385 0.45 10.75 14.03
N MET A 386 1.46 10.50 13.19
CA MET A 386 2.51 9.53 13.45
C MET A 386 3.86 10.18 13.24
N ARG A 387 4.80 9.89 14.14
CA ARG A 387 6.21 10.23 13.99
C ARG A 387 7.05 9.05 14.47
N ASP A 388 7.99 8.66 13.64
CA ASP A 388 9.02 7.68 13.94
C ASP A 388 10.40 8.34 13.77
N GLU A 389 11.35 7.98 14.63
CA GLU A 389 12.68 8.58 14.65
C GLU A 389 13.73 7.51 14.94
N ILE A 390 14.78 7.49 14.13
CA ILE A 390 15.89 6.56 14.29
C ILE A 390 17.19 7.36 14.37
N ASN A 391 17.96 7.10 15.43
CA ASN A 391 19.33 7.55 15.61
C ASN A 391 20.21 6.30 15.67
N GLU A 392 21.15 6.16 14.75
CA GLU A 392 22.01 4.99 14.67
C GLU A 392 23.46 5.41 14.46
N VAL A 393 24.36 4.72 15.13
CA VAL A 393 25.81 4.77 14.88
C VAL A 393 26.33 3.34 14.83
N SER A 394 27.06 3.00 13.78
CA SER A 394 27.63 1.68 13.60
C SER A 394 29.10 1.74 13.22
N LEU A 395 29.89 0.82 13.78
CA LEU A 395 31.28 0.60 13.41
C LEU A 395 31.41 -0.83 12.88
N LYS A 396 31.90 -0.96 11.65
CA LYS A 396 32.18 -2.24 11.01
C LYS A 396 33.66 -2.34 10.70
N GLY A 397 34.23 -3.52 10.92
CA GLY A 397 35.63 -3.82 10.62
C GLY A 397 35.79 -5.09 9.84
N GLY A 398 36.81 -5.14 8.99
CA GLY A 398 37.25 -6.31 8.27
C GLY A 398 38.78 -6.36 8.28
N TYR A 399 39.32 -7.54 8.25
CA TYR A 399 40.75 -7.75 8.10
C TYR A 399 41.00 -8.90 7.12
N ASP A 400 41.72 -8.63 6.04
CA ASP A 400 42.08 -9.63 5.04
C ASP A 400 43.36 -10.35 5.49
N PHE A 401 43.22 -11.62 5.88
CA PHE A 401 44.34 -12.48 6.17
C PHE A 401 44.87 -13.09 4.88
N ASP A 402 46.16 -12.96 4.64
CA ASP A 402 46.83 -13.82 3.66
C ASP A 402 46.99 -15.22 4.29
N ALA A 403 45.89 -16.00 4.26
CA ALA A 403 45.86 -17.34 4.83
C ALA A 403 46.45 -18.37 3.86
N SER A 404 47.73 -18.29 3.59
CA SER A 404 48.46 -19.33 2.87
C SER A 404 48.51 -20.68 3.62
N PHE A 405 47.95 -20.77 4.83
CA PHE A 405 47.90 -21.97 5.70
C PHE A 405 46.59 -22.76 5.64
N ILE A 406 45.54 -22.26 5.01
CA ILE A 406 44.28 -22.97 4.88
C ILE A 406 43.99 -23.15 3.40
N LYS A 407 44.33 -24.36 2.90
CA LYS A 407 43.89 -24.84 1.58
C LYS A 407 42.58 -25.57 1.72
#